data_e1f76edf256ca53906fc2f6b623061fc
#
_entry.id   e1f76edf256ca53906fc2f6b623061fc
#
_cell.length_a   1.000
_cell.length_b   1.000
_cell.length_c   1.000
_cell.angle_alpha   90.00
_cell.angle_beta   90.00
_cell.angle_gamma   90.00
#
_symmetry.space_group_name_H-M   'P 1'
#
loop_
_entity.id
_entity.type
_entity.pdbx_description
1 polymer ?
#
loop_
_entity_poly.entity_id
_entity_poly.type
_entity_poly.pdbx_seq_one_letter_code
_entity_poly.pdbx_strand_id
1 'polypeptide(L)'
;MTALFAGLTTLDVLHRLDHVPDPSLKVTSTDFTMAAGGPATNAAVTYAALCAASRSLSFDEAEAASGAALPSGEAPTLLTALGEGPVSAFLAADLAAAGVRVLDATVPALSPAEKASKRGSAPASSLASREPAVSSIIEHPSGRMVASTNARLDANAEQIASDLPERVGAVLIDGHNPILAHAALTLGVPDVDEDDPFALLEARPPHPRILDGGSWKDWLTALLGFVDIAVVSEDFAPPLMEHPDGAQVADFLRGFGIARTVR
;
A
#
# COMPACT_ATOMS: atom_id res chain seq x y z
N MET A 1 6.08 -2.26 -19.27
CA MET A 1 6.63 -1.65 -18.03
C MET A 1 5.73 -2.08 -16.89
N THR A 2 6.31 -2.55 -15.79
CA THR A 2 5.56 -2.93 -14.58
C THR A 2 5.13 -1.69 -13.80
N ALA A 3 4.07 -1.81 -12.98
CA ALA A 3 3.72 -0.83 -11.95
C ALA A 3 4.27 -1.30 -10.59
N LEU A 4 4.76 -0.36 -9.78
CA LEU A 4 5.23 -0.61 -8.42
C LEU A 4 4.19 -0.07 -7.42
N PHE A 5 3.77 -0.93 -6.53
CA PHE A 5 2.90 -0.61 -5.41
C PHE A 5 3.69 -0.77 -4.11
N ALA A 6 3.61 0.18 -3.20
CA ALA A 6 4.36 0.09 -1.95
C ALA A 6 3.48 0.45 -0.74
N GLY A 7 3.39 -0.47 0.21
CA GLY A 7 2.60 -0.23 1.41
C GLY A 7 2.22 -1.46 2.19
N LEU A 8 1.03 -1.41 2.79
CA LEU A 8 0.51 -2.39 3.72
C LEU A 8 -0.04 -3.63 3.02
N THR A 9 0.32 -4.79 3.58
CA THR A 9 -0.38 -6.05 3.33
C THR A 9 -0.99 -6.55 4.63
N THR A 10 -2.26 -6.95 4.58
CA THR A 10 -3.03 -7.51 5.70
C THR A 10 -3.62 -8.84 5.31
N LEU A 11 -3.94 -9.68 6.30
CA LEU A 11 -4.89 -10.76 6.10
C LEU A 11 -6.29 -10.21 6.37
N ASP A 12 -7.13 -10.14 5.34
CA ASP A 12 -8.53 -9.80 5.49
C ASP A 12 -9.35 -11.08 5.62
N VAL A 13 -10.10 -11.19 6.72
CA VAL A 13 -11.04 -12.28 7.03
C VAL A 13 -12.43 -11.67 6.96
N LEU A 14 -13.14 -11.97 5.87
CA LEU A 14 -14.44 -11.40 5.56
C LEU A 14 -15.56 -12.41 5.85
N HIS A 15 -16.51 -11.99 6.65
CA HIS A 15 -17.79 -12.65 6.86
C HIS A 15 -18.91 -11.79 6.29
N ARG A 16 -19.77 -12.39 5.47
CA ARG A 16 -20.97 -11.73 4.96
C ARG A 16 -22.20 -12.23 5.71
N LEU A 17 -23.06 -11.30 6.11
CA LEU A 17 -24.34 -11.56 6.75
C LEU A 17 -25.47 -10.99 5.91
N ASP A 18 -26.63 -11.64 5.91
CA ASP A 18 -27.86 -11.19 5.25
C ASP A 18 -28.71 -10.25 6.13
N HIS A 19 -28.29 -10.03 7.37
CA HIS A 19 -28.95 -9.15 8.33
C HIS A 19 -27.93 -8.40 9.18
N VAL A 20 -28.40 -7.35 9.87
CA VAL A 20 -27.59 -6.63 10.87
C VAL A 20 -27.43 -7.52 12.11
N PRO A 21 -26.18 -7.84 12.53
CA PRO A 21 -25.99 -8.75 13.65
C PRO A 21 -26.38 -8.11 14.98
N ASP A 22 -27.05 -8.90 15.83
CA ASP A 22 -27.17 -8.58 17.25
C ASP A 22 -25.87 -8.97 17.97
N PRO A 23 -25.15 -8.03 18.60
CA PRO A 23 -23.88 -8.32 19.24
C PRO A 23 -23.98 -9.28 20.45
N SER A 24 -25.19 -9.52 20.97
CA SER A 24 -25.42 -10.48 22.05
C SER A 24 -25.65 -11.91 21.60
N LEU A 25 -25.81 -12.14 20.28
CA LEU A 25 -26.13 -13.43 19.70
C LEU A 25 -25.00 -13.97 18.84
N LYS A 26 -24.90 -15.32 18.78
CA LYS A 26 -24.07 -15.98 17.79
C LYS A 26 -24.76 -15.90 16.43
N VAL A 27 -24.03 -15.41 15.43
CA VAL A 27 -24.50 -15.34 14.05
C VAL A 27 -23.74 -16.34 13.17
N THR A 28 -24.39 -16.77 12.10
CA THR A 28 -23.77 -17.62 11.08
C THR A 28 -23.64 -16.79 9.81
N SER A 29 -22.43 -16.74 9.25
CA SER A 29 -22.19 -16.04 7.98
C SER A 29 -22.77 -16.83 6.81
N THR A 30 -23.29 -16.10 5.83
CA THR A 30 -23.78 -16.66 4.56
C THR A 30 -22.63 -16.90 3.58
N ASP A 31 -21.51 -16.20 3.77
CA ASP A 31 -20.30 -16.34 2.95
C ASP A 31 -19.06 -16.01 3.80
N PHE A 32 -17.93 -16.55 3.38
CA PHE A 32 -16.65 -16.40 4.06
C PHE A 32 -15.51 -16.35 3.05
N THR A 33 -14.62 -15.38 3.22
CA THR A 33 -13.43 -15.23 2.38
C THR A 33 -12.22 -14.87 3.24
N MET A 34 -11.08 -15.43 2.91
CA MET A 34 -9.77 -14.97 3.38
C MET A 34 -8.95 -14.56 2.17
N ALA A 35 -8.36 -13.39 2.22
CA ALA A 35 -7.55 -12.85 1.13
C ALA A 35 -6.47 -11.89 1.63
N ALA A 36 -5.46 -11.66 0.81
CA ALA A 36 -4.54 -10.54 1.00
C ALA A 36 -5.28 -9.21 0.78
N GLY A 37 -5.19 -8.31 1.74
CA GLY A 37 -5.78 -6.98 1.74
C GLY A 37 -4.76 -5.89 2.06
N GLY A 38 -5.26 -4.68 2.27
CA GLY A 38 -4.49 -3.46 2.44
C GLY A 38 -4.52 -2.59 1.19
N PRO A 39 -4.40 -1.24 1.30
CA PRO A 39 -4.63 -0.34 0.16
C PRO A 39 -3.70 -0.60 -1.02
N ALA A 40 -2.38 -0.60 -0.81
CA ALA A 40 -1.40 -0.89 -1.87
C ALA A 40 -1.55 -2.32 -2.43
N THR A 41 -1.87 -3.29 -1.58
CA THR A 41 -2.13 -4.68 -1.97
C THR A 41 -3.35 -4.79 -2.87
N ASN A 42 -4.48 -4.19 -2.47
CA ASN A 42 -5.71 -4.18 -3.26
C ASN A 42 -5.51 -3.52 -4.62
N ALA A 43 -4.74 -2.43 -4.66
CA ALA A 43 -4.39 -1.76 -5.91
C ALA A 43 -3.54 -2.66 -6.82
N ALA A 44 -2.55 -3.37 -6.27
CA ALA A 44 -1.71 -4.30 -7.03
C ALA A 44 -2.51 -5.48 -7.60
N VAL A 45 -3.37 -6.09 -6.79
CA VAL A 45 -4.25 -7.21 -7.21
C VAL A 45 -5.23 -6.74 -8.30
N THR A 46 -5.84 -5.56 -8.12
CA THR A 46 -6.74 -4.97 -9.13
C THR A 46 -6.01 -4.72 -10.43
N TYR A 47 -4.80 -4.15 -10.37
CA TYR A 47 -3.98 -3.92 -11.56
C TYR A 47 -3.62 -5.24 -12.27
N ALA A 48 -3.25 -6.28 -11.52
CA ALA A 48 -2.97 -7.60 -12.07
C ALA A 48 -4.19 -8.19 -12.82
N ALA A 49 -5.37 -8.06 -12.21
CA ALA A 49 -6.63 -8.51 -12.83
C ALA A 49 -6.95 -7.73 -14.10
N LEU A 50 -6.76 -6.42 -14.12
CA LEU A 50 -6.93 -5.58 -15.31
C LEU A 50 -5.95 -5.94 -16.42
N CYS A 51 -4.68 -6.21 -16.10
CA CYS A 51 -3.70 -6.70 -17.06
C CYS A 51 -4.08 -8.07 -17.63
N ALA A 52 -4.63 -8.96 -16.82
CA ALA A 52 -5.11 -10.26 -17.28
C ALA A 52 -6.32 -10.13 -18.21
N ALA A 53 -7.27 -9.29 -17.84
CA ALA A 53 -8.44 -8.99 -18.68
C ALA A 53 -8.04 -8.37 -20.03
N SER A 54 -7.12 -7.40 -20.02
CA SER A 54 -6.62 -6.77 -21.24
C SER A 54 -5.99 -7.76 -22.22
N ARG A 55 -5.30 -8.78 -21.72
CA ARG A 55 -4.71 -9.83 -22.58
C ARG A 55 -5.75 -10.79 -23.17
N SER A 56 -6.93 -10.90 -22.57
CA SER A 56 -8.01 -11.78 -23.04
C SER A 56 -8.99 -11.09 -24.02
N LEU A 57 -8.97 -9.76 -24.10
CA LEU A 57 -9.83 -8.99 -25.01
C LEU A 57 -9.16 -8.82 -26.36
N SER A 58 -9.95 -8.87 -27.46
CA SER A 58 -9.52 -8.39 -28.75
C SER A 58 -9.32 -6.86 -28.72
N PHE A 59 -8.51 -6.32 -29.64
CA PHE A 59 -8.20 -4.89 -29.68
C PHE A 59 -9.48 -4.01 -29.73
N ASP A 60 -10.46 -4.42 -30.53
CA ASP A 60 -11.74 -3.70 -30.71
C ASP A 60 -12.62 -3.73 -29.45
N GLU A 61 -12.59 -4.84 -28.69
CA GLU A 61 -13.33 -4.97 -27.43
C GLU A 61 -12.70 -4.16 -26.30
N ALA A 62 -11.37 -4.09 -26.25
CA ALA A 62 -10.65 -3.30 -25.26
C ALA A 62 -10.89 -1.79 -25.42
N GLU A 63 -10.93 -1.29 -26.65
CA GLU A 63 -11.22 0.11 -26.97
C GLU A 63 -12.68 0.47 -26.66
N ALA A 64 -13.62 -0.44 -26.93
CA ALA A 64 -15.05 -0.22 -26.66
C ALA A 64 -15.39 -0.28 -25.15
N ALA A 65 -14.64 -1.03 -24.34
CA ALA A 65 -15.00 -1.29 -22.95
C ALA A 65 -14.62 -0.18 -21.98
N SER A 66 -13.65 0.67 -22.28
CA SER A 66 -13.09 1.52 -21.23
C SER A 66 -13.00 3.01 -21.55
N GLY A 67 -13.05 3.43 -22.81
CA GLY A 67 -12.67 4.82 -23.15
C GLY A 67 -11.27 5.23 -22.63
N ALA A 68 -10.59 4.34 -21.92
CA ALA A 68 -9.21 4.43 -21.46
C ALA A 68 -8.49 3.14 -21.81
N ALA A 69 -7.26 3.22 -22.28
CA ALA A 69 -6.45 2.05 -22.57
C ALA A 69 -6.26 1.19 -21.32
N LEU A 70 -6.64 -0.08 -21.39
CA LEU A 70 -6.36 -1.03 -20.33
C LEU A 70 -4.84 -1.26 -20.19
N PRO A 71 -4.34 -1.48 -18.97
CA PRO A 71 -2.91 -1.74 -18.79
C PRO A 71 -2.50 -3.05 -19.48
N SER A 72 -1.58 -2.96 -20.41
CA SER A 72 -0.97 -4.10 -21.11
C SER A 72 0.41 -4.48 -20.54
N GLY A 73 0.65 -4.10 -19.29
CA GLY A 73 1.96 -4.20 -18.65
C GLY A 73 2.34 -5.61 -18.19
N GLU A 74 3.56 -5.71 -17.72
CA GLU A 74 4.07 -6.84 -16.96
C GLU A 74 3.32 -6.98 -15.63
N ALA A 75 3.48 -8.13 -14.96
CA ALA A 75 2.92 -8.33 -13.62
C ALA A 75 3.31 -7.18 -12.68
N PRO A 76 2.37 -6.66 -11.87
CA PRO A 76 2.69 -5.62 -10.89
C PRO A 76 3.65 -6.14 -9.83
N THR A 77 4.46 -5.23 -9.31
CA THR A 77 5.35 -5.50 -8.18
C THR A 77 4.79 -4.83 -6.94
N LEU A 78 4.63 -5.58 -5.85
CA LEU A 78 4.22 -5.09 -4.55
C LEU A 78 5.42 -5.12 -3.58
N LEU A 79 5.85 -3.94 -3.14
CA LEU A 79 6.85 -3.74 -2.11
C LEU A 79 6.14 -3.62 -0.76
N THR A 80 6.34 -4.60 0.12
CA THR A 80 5.64 -4.67 1.41
C THR A 80 6.48 -5.39 2.45
N ALA A 81 6.03 -5.39 3.70
CA ALA A 81 6.54 -6.26 4.75
C ALA A 81 5.46 -7.30 5.08
N LEU A 82 5.72 -8.57 4.76
CA LEU A 82 4.80 -9.68 5.01
C LEU A 82 4.95 -10.25 6.42
N GLY A 83 6.09 -10.06 7.06
CA GLY A 83 6.39 -10.69 8.34
C GLY A 83 6.77 -12.16 8.21
N GLU A 84 6.57 -12.90 9.30
CA GLU A 84 6.94 -14.32 9.39
C GLU A 84 5.74 -15.15 9.88
N GLY A 85 5.72 -16.42 9.53
CA GLY A 85 4.75 -17.38 10.03
C GLY A 85 3.69 -17.82 9.03
N PRO A 86 2.67 -18.56 9.48
CA PRO A 86 1.66 -19.17 8.60
C PRO A 86 0.80 -18.12 7.85
N VAL A 87 0.50 -17.00 8.49
CA VAL A 87 -0.27 -15.91 7.86
C VAL A 87 0.53 -15.29 6.72
N SER A 88 1.82 -15.02 6.94
CA SER A 88 2.73 -14.52 5.92
C SER A 88 2.83 -15.46 4.71
N ALA A 89 2.96 -16.77 4.96
CA ALA A 89 2.99 -17.78 3.90
C ALA A 89 1.69 -17.82 3.09
N PHE A 90 0.54 -17.70 3.77
CA PHE A 90 -0.76 -17.60 3.09
C PHE A 90 -0.84 -16.36 2.18
N LEU A 91 -0.46 -15.19 2.70
CA LEU A 91 -0.48 -13.93 1.94
C LEU A 91 0.43 -14.00 0.70
N ALA A 92 1.63 -14.55 0.85
CA ALA A 92 2.55 -14.72 -0.27
C ALA A 92 1.96 -15.64 -1.36
N ALA A 93 1.30 -16.74 -0.97
CA ALA A 93 0.66 -17.66 -1.89
C ALA A 93 -0.56 -17.02 -2.59
N ASP A 94 -1.39 -16.29 -1.87
CA ASP A 94 -2.57 -15.61 -2.38
C ASP A 94 -2.19 -14.52 -3.41
N LEU A 95 -1.20 -13.69 -3.10
CA LEU A 95 -0.66 -12.69 -4.00
C LEU A 95 -0.02 -13.28 -5.26
N ALA A 96 0.72 -14.38 -5.11
CA ALA A 96 1.29 -15.09 -6.26
C ALA A 96 0.18 -15.66 -7.17
N ALA A 97 -0.88 -16.22 -6.60
CA ALA A 97 -2.05 -16.69 -7.34
C ALA A 97 -2.79 -15.55 -8.07
N ALA A 98 -2.82 -14.37 -7.48
CA ALA A 98 -3.35 -13.15 -8.11
C ALA A 98 -2.43 -12.55 -9.20
N GLY A 99 -1.25 -13.12 -9.43
CA GLY A 99 -0.29 -12.63 -10.42
C GLY A 99 0.49 -11.38 -10.00
N VAL A 100 0.64 -11.16 -8.70
CA VAL A 100 1.42 -10.07 -8.12
C VAL A 100 2.82 -10.58 -7.74
N ARG A 101 3.87 -9.91 -8.19
CA ARG A 101 5.24 -10.14 -7.72
C ARG A 101 5.45 -9.43 -6.40
N VAL A 102 5.80 -10.15 -5.35
CA VAL A 102 6.06 -9.57 -4.03
C VAL A 102 7.57 -9.34 -3.82
N LEU A 103 7.92 -8.16 -3.36
CA LEU A 103 9.21 -7.82 -2.77
C LEU A 103 9.00 -7.64 -1.26
N ASP A 104 9.42 -8.62 -0.50
CA ASP A 104 9.24 -8.62 0.96
C ASP A 104 10.42 -7.94 1.66
N ALA A 105 10.16 -6.77 2.20
CA ALA A 105 11.11 -5.95 2.94
C ALA A 105 11.05 -6.22 4.47
N THR A 106 10.51 -7.34 4.91
CA THR A 106 10.45 -7.69 6.33
C THR A 106 11.85 -7.72 6.95
N VAL A 107 12.02 -7.02 8.07
CA VAL A 107 13.27 -7.11 8.84
C VAL A 107 13.38 -8.51 9.44
N PRO A 108 14.43 -9.28 9.11
CA PRO A 108 14.59 -10.64 9.63
C PRO A 108 14.66 -10.69 11.16
N ALA A 109 14.28 -11.86 11.72
CA ALA A 109 14.45 -12.08 13.15
C ALA A 109 15.92 -11.94 13.55
N LEU A 110 16.17 -11.20 14.61
CA LEU A 110 17.50 -11.28 15.26
C LEU A 110 17.78 -12.73 15.65
N SER A 111 18.96 -13.21 15.30
CA SER A 111 19.43 -14.51 15.74
C SER A 111 19.48 -14.61 17.27
N PRO A 112 19.46 -15.81 17.87
CA PRO A 112 19.60 -15.97 19.31
C PRO A 112 20.84 -15.29 19.90
N ALA A 113 21.93 -15.23 19.15
CA ALA A 113 23.17 -14.58 19.56
C ALA A 113 23.03 -13.04 19.59
N GLU A 114 22.39 -12.45 18.59
CA GLU A 114 22.12 -11.00 18.53
C GLU A 114 21.12 -10.57 19.62
N LYS A 115 20.10 -11.40 19.89
CA LYS A 115 19.18 -11.20 21.03
C LYS A 115 19.90 -11.22 22.36
N ALA A 116 20.88 -12.11 22.54
CA ALA A 116 21.69 -12.20 23.77
C ALA A 116 22.60 -10.97 23.96
N SER A 117 23.17 -10.45 22.87
CA SER A 117 24.04 -9.26 22.89
C SER A 117 23.26 -7.96 23.20
N LYS A 118 21.98 -7.86 22.82
CA LYS A 118 21.13 -6.69 23.03
C LYS A 118 20.33 -6.72 24.36
N ARG A 119 20.54 -7.71 25.21
CA ARG A 119 19.84 -7.88 26.52
C ARG A 119 20.22 -6.81 27.56
N GLY A 120 20.28 -5.57 27.23
CA GLY A 120 20.55 -4.49 28.20
C GLY A 120 20.02 -3.12 27.76
N SER A 121 19.52 -2.97 26.54
CA SER A 121 19.20 -1.65 26.00
C SER A 121 17.87 -1.51 25.25
N ALA A 122 17.06 -2.57 25.14
CA ALA A 122 15.78 -2.48 24.45
C ALA A 122 14.62 -2.35 25.45
N PRO A 123 13.75 -1.33 25.31
CA PRO A 123 12.49 -1.27 26.06
C PRO A 123 11.61 -2.48 25.69
N ALA A 124 10.74 -2.91 26.63
CA ALA A 124 9.86 -4.07 26.49
C ALA A 124 8.83 -3.99 25.32
N SER A 125 8.85 -2.92 24.54
CA SER A 125 8.07 -2.76 23.31
C SER A 125 8.63 -3.49 22.07
N SER A 126 9.76 -4.16 22.19
CA SER A 126 10.40 -4.90 21.08
C SER A 126 9.82 -6.30 20.83
N LEU A 127 8.68 -6.63 21.40
CA LEU A 127 7.78 -7.69 20.92
C LEU A 127 6.83 -7.12 19.86
N ALA A 128 7.35 -6.31 18.92
CA ALA A 128 6.61 -5.99 17.72
C ALA A 128 6.11 -7.31 17.11
N SER A 129 4.83 -7.39 16.88
CA SER A 129 4.24 -8.56 16.21
C SER A 129 5.03 -8.80 14.94
N ARG A 130 5.52 -10.00 14.75
CA ARG A 130 6.21 -10.39 13.52
C ARG A 130 5.23 -10.92 12.49
N GLU A 131 3.99 -11.03 12.89
CA GLU A 131 2.90 -11.43 12.04
C GLU A 131 2.29 -10.20 11.36
N PRO A 132 1.84 -10.33 10.12
CA PRO A 132 1.13 -9.26 9.41
C PRO A 132 -0.14 -8.85 10.14
N ALA A 133 -0.67 -7.68 9.81
CA ALA A 133 -1.95 -7.26 10.32
C ALA A 133 -3.05 -8.23 9.89
N VAL A 134 -4.03 -8.46 10.78
CA VAL A 134 -5.22 -9.23 10.49
C VAL A 134 -6.44 -8.34 10.70
N SER A 135 -7.30 -8.25 9.71
CA SER A 135 -8.56 -7.54 9.74
C SER A 135 -9.72 -8.53 9.73
N SER A 136 -10.53 -8.53 10.77
CA SER A 136 -11.81 -9.23 10.78
C SER A 136 -12.89 -8.29 10.29
N ILE A 137 -13.53 -8.63 9.19
CA ILE A 137 -14.50 -7.79 8.49
C ILE A 137 -15.86 -8.49 8.52
N ILE A 138 -16.87 -7.82 9.03
CA ILE A 138 -18.26 -8.26 8.99
C ILE A 138 -19.02 -7.30 8.09
N GLU A 139 -19.47 -7.81 6.95
CA GLU A 139 -20.30 -7.09 5.98
C GLU A 139 -21.77 -7.47 6.17
N HIS A 140 -22.66 -6.49 6.26
CA HIS A 140 -24.09 -6.67 6.41
C HIS A 140 -24.87 -5.58 5.64
N PRO A 141 -26.21 -5.70 5.45
CA PRO A 141 -26.97 -4.77 4.59
C PRO A 141 -26.89 -3.28 4.95
N SER A 142 -26.57 -2.94 6.20
CA SER A 142 -26.46 -1.54 6.64
C SER A 142 -25.02 -1.02 6.63
N GLY A 143 -24.02 -1.81 6.23
CA GLY A 143 -22.63 -1.38 6.18
C GLY A 143 -21.65 -2.49 6.55
N ARG A 144 -20.47 -2.10 7.05
CA ARG A 144 -19.44 -3.04 7.49
C ARG A 144 -18.85 -2.65 8.84
N MET A 145 -18.45 -3.64 9.60
CA MET A 145 -17.65 -3.48 10.80
C MET A 145 -16.27 -4.09 10.55
N VAL A 146 -15.22 -3.39 10.94
CA VAL A 146 -13.84 -3.85 10.77
C VAL A 146 -13.13 -3.80 12.13
N ALA A 147 -12.53 -4.91 12.52
CA ALA A 147 -11.61 -4.98 13.65
C ALA A 147 -10.24 -5.42 13.12
N SER A 148 -9.23 -4.55 13.21
CA SER A 148 -7.88 -4.83 12.75
C SER A 148 -6.90 -4.85 13.90
N THR A 149 -5.94 -5.76 13.87
CA THR A 149 -4.80 -5.74 14.81
C THR A 149 -3.91 -4.53 14.56
N ASN A 150 -4.05 -3.87 13.40
CA ASN A 150 -3.28 -2.70 12.99
C ASN A 150 -1.76 -2.91 13.21
N ALA A 151 -1.29 -4.14 13.05
CA ALA A 151 0.11 -4.49 13.21
C ALA A 151 0.94 -3.71 12.17
N ARG A 152 2.02 -3.11 12.64
CA ARG A 152 3.00 -2.45 11.79
C ARG A 152 4.27 -3.24 11.86
N LEU A 153 4.67 -3.79 10.72
CA LEU A 153 5.92 -4.49 10.59
C LEU A 153 7.02 -3.50 10.26
N ASP A 154 8.18 -3.68 10.89
CA ASP A 154 9.37 -2.96 10.48
C ASP A 154 9.81 -3.44 9.11
N ALA A 155 10.20 -2.50 8.27
CA ALA A 155 10.67 -2.77 6.91
C ALA A 155 12.08 -2.24 6.70
N ASN A 156 12.86 -2.95 5.88
CA ASN A 156 14.17 -2.51 5.43
C ASN A 156 14.22 -2.56 3.89
N ALA A 157 14.03 -1.42 3.26
CA ALA A 157 14.08 -1.32 1.82
C ALA A 157 15.49 -1.49 1.23
N GLU A 158 16.56 -1.25 2.01
CA GLU A 158 17.94 -1.42 1.53
C GLU A 158 18.25 -2.87 1.19
N GLN A 159 17.64 -3.83 1.90
CA GLN A 159 17.85 -5.27 1.65
C GLN A 159 17.33 -5.71 0.28
N ILE A 160 16.36 -5.01 -0.26
CA ILE A 160 15.73 -5.34 -1.54
C ILE A 160 16.04 -4.33 -2.63
N ALA A 161 16.93 -3.36 -2.38
CA ALA A 161 17.28 -2.32 -3.35
C ALA A 161 17.73 -2.91 -4.70
N SER A 162 18.46 -4.03 -4.67
CA SER A 162 18.89 -4.75 -5.88
C SER A 162 17.75 -5.46 -6.62
N ASP A 163 16.64 -5.73 -5.94
CA ASP A 163 15.50 -6.47 -6.50
C ASP A 163 14.38 -5.54 -7.00
N LEU A 164 14.49 -4.24 -6.68
CA LEU A 164 13.59 -3.23 -7.23
C LEU A 164 13.73 -3.18 -8.75
N PRO A 165 12.63 -3.00 -9.48
CA PRO A 165 12.66 -2.90 -10.92
C PRO A 165 13.42 -1.63 -11.34
N GLU A 166 14.38 -1.75 -12.27
CA GLU A 166 15.14 -0.60 -12.79
C GLU A 166 14.23 0.47 -13.43
N ARG A 167 13.09 0.04 -14.01
CA ARG A 167 12.14 0.92 -14.68
C ARG A 167 10.72 0.50 -14.38
N VAL A 168 9.92 1.49 -14.00
CA VAL A 168 8.49 1.33 -13.73
C VAL A 168 7.66 2.28 -14.59
N GLY A 169 6.43 1.92 -14.87
CA GLY A 169 5.47 2.76 -15.57
C GLY A 169 4.71 3.72 -14.66
N ALA A 170 4.57 3.34 -13.39
CA ALA A 170 3.95 4.14 -12.34
C ALA A 170 4.36 3.60 -10.96
N VAL A 171 4.31 4.48 -9.97
CA VAL A 171 4.47 4.13 -8.54
C VAL A 171 3.21 4.53 -7.80
N LEU A 172 2.66 3.63 -6.97
CA LEU A 172 1.60 3.94 -6.02
C LEU A 172 2.08 3.60 -4.61
N ILE A 173 1.92 4.55 -3.71
CA ILE A 173 2.15 4.34 -2.26
C ILE A 173 0.83 4.47 -1.50
N ASP A 174 0.71 3.74 -0.39
CA ASP A 174 -0.30 4.03 0.63
C ASP A 174 0.31 4.76 1.85
N GLY A 175 -0.51 5.22 2.74
CA GLY A 175 -0.09 5.97 3.92
C GLY A 175 0.35 5.09 5.11
N HIS A 176 0.82 3.84 4.92
CA HIS A 176 1.02 2.92 6.04
C HIS A 176 2.49 2.68 6.45
N ASN A 177 3.43 2.72 5.52
CA ASN A 177 4.84 2.48 5.83
C ASN A 177 5.75 3.54 5.20
N PRO A 178 6.36 4.45 6.01
CA PRO A 178 7.20 5.53 5.49
C PRO A 178 8.47 5.05 4.79
N ILE A 179 9.07 3.93 5.23
CA ILE A 179 10.30 3.40 4.65
C ILE A 179 10.03 2.89 3.24
N LEU A 180 8.96 2.09 3.07
CA LEU A 180 8.57 1.56 1.77
C LEU A 180 8.12 2.67 0.83
N ALA A 181 7.36 3.64 1.35
CA ALA A 181 6.91 4.80 0.58
C ALA A 181 8.10 5.63 0.07
N HIS A 182 9.08 5.91 0.92
CA HIS A 182 10.28 6.64 0.52
C HIS A 182 11.06 5.90 -0.57
N ALA A 183 11.34 4.59 -0.37
CA ALA A 183 12.06 3.78 -1.33
C ALA A 183 11.37 3.74 -2.72
N ALA A 184 10.04 3.64 -2.72
CA ALA A 184 9.27 3.62 -3.96
C ALA A 184 9.22 4.99 -4.65
N LEU A 185 9.03 6.08 -3.90
CA LEU A 185 8.93 7.44 -4.44
C LEU A 185 10.26 7.98 -4.98
N THR A 186 11.38 7.50 -4.46
CA THR A 186 12.73 7.91 -4.91
C THR A 186 13.27 7.03 -6.03
N LEU A 187 12.56 5.96 -6.40
CA LEU A 187 12.98 5.09 -7.50
C LEU A 187 13.07 5.86 -8.82
N GLY A 188 14.23 5.76 -9.49
CA GLY A 188 14.48 6.39 -10.78
C GLY A 188 14.60 7.92 -10.72
N VAL A 189 14.70 8.51 -9.53
CA VAL A 189 15.14 9.90 -9.40
C VAL A 189 16.60 9.97 -9.87
N PRO A 190 16.94 10.85 -10.79
CA PRO A 190 18.32 11.00 -11.26
C PRO A 190 19.26 11.38 -10.10
N ASP A 191 20.50 10.91 -10.18
CA ASP A 191 21.56 11.43 -9.32
C ASP A 191 21.69 12.93 -9.55
N VAL A 192 21.57 13.71 -8.49
CA VAL A 192 21.66 15.15 -8.50
C VAL A 192 22.87 15.59 -7.69
N ASP A 193 23.38 16.77 -8.01
CA ASP A 193 24.46 17.37 -7.27
C ASP A 193 24.01 17.61 -5.81
N GLU A 194 24.66 16.95 -4.86
CA GLU A 194 24.36 17.09 -3.43
C GLU A 194 24.59 18.53 -2.90
N ASP A 195 25.38 19.31 -3.62
CA ASP A 195 25.63 20.70 -3.29
C ASP A 195 24.51 21.66 -3.75
N ASP A 196 23.56 21.17 -4.58
CA ASP A 196 22.37 21.94 -4.98
C ASP A 196 21.14 21.54 -4.16
N PRO A 197 20.72 22.34 -3.16
CA PRO A 197 19.60 22.01 -2.28
C PRO A 197 18.23 21.95 -3.01
N PHE A 198 18.14 22.47 -4.23
CA PHE A 198 16.93 22.46 -5.04
C PHE A 198 16.90 21.33 -6.07
N ALA A 199 18.05 20.77 -6.42
CA ALA A 199 18.17 19.75 -7.44
C ALA A 199 17.30 18.51 -7.15
N LEU A 200 17.23 18.05 -5.90
CA LEU A 200 16.37 16.94 -5.47
C LEU A 200 14.87 17.24 -5.62
N LEU A 201 14.45 18.50 -5.41
CA LEU A 201 13.06 18.90 -5.57
C LEU A 201 12.65 19.02 -7.05
N GLU A 202 13.61 19.37 -7.90
CA GLU A 202 13.41 19.49 -9.35
C GLU A 202 13.57 18.16 -10.07
N ALA A 203 14.35 17.22 -9.52
CA ALA A 203 14.57 15.90 -10.08
C ALA A 203 13.28 15.09 -10.07
N ARG A 204 12.72 14.84 -11.24
CA ARG A 204 11.51 14.04 -11.41
C ARG A 204 11.82 12.75 -12.17
N PRO A 205 11.40 11.59 -11.65
CA PRO A 205 11.48 10.36 -12.43
C PRO A 205 10.52 10.42 -13.63
N PRO A 206 10.76 9.61 -14.67
CA PRO A 206 9.94 9.63 -15.89
C PRO A 206 8.54 9.01 -15.72
N HIS A 207 8.17 8.60 -14.52
CA HIS A 207 6.89 7.94 -14.22
C HIS A 207 6.11 8.70 -13.15
N PRO A 208 4.76 8.65 -13.17
CA PRO A 208 3.93 9.28 -12.16
C PRO A 208 4.02 8.54 -10.81
N ARG A 209 3.95 9.33 -9.72
CA ARG A 209 3.96 8.88 -8.34
C ARG A 209 2.64 9.25 -7.69
N ILE A 210 1.94 8.24 -7.22
CA ILE A 210 0.55 8.32 -6.78
C ILE A 210 0.48 8.01 -5.29
N LEU A 211 -0.22 8.84 -4.53
CA LEU A 211 -0.59 8.57 -3.14
C LEU A 211 -2.03 8.07 -3.08
N ASP A 212 -2.25 6.90 -2.50
CA ASP A 212 -3.55 6.45 -1.99
C ASP A 212 -3.63 6.85 -0.50
N GLY A 213 -4.35 7.93 -0.23
CA GLY A 213 -4.45 8.54 1.09
C GLY A 213 -5.78 8.23 1.78
N GLY A 214 -5.82 7.20 2.64
CA GLY A 214 -6.99 6.92 3.48
C GLY A 214 -7.15 7.99 4.57
N SER A 215 -6.36 7.94 5.63
CA SER A 215 -6.32 8.96 6.69
C SER A 215 -4.97 9.64 6.75
N TRP A 216 -4.95 10.89 7.21
CA TRP A 216 -3.70 11.63 7.41
C TRP A 216 -2.72 10.88 8.33
N LYS A 217 -1.44 10.96 7.99
CA LYS A 217 -0.31 10.51 8.82
C LYS A 217 0.73 11.62 8.84
N ASP A 218 1.25 11.99 9.99
CA ASP A 218 2.15 13.14 10.15
C ASP A 218 3.44 13.02 9.30
N TRP A 219 3.94 11.82 9.12
CA TRP A 219 5.12 11.56 8.33
C TRP A 219 4.92 11.80 6.81
N LEU A 220 3.68 11.82 6.32
CA LEU A 220 3.39 12.11 4.92
C LEU A 220 3.92 13.47 4.49
N THR A 221 3.91 14.45 5.38
CA THR A 221 4.41 15.81 5.10
C THR A 221 5.80 15.80 4.47
N ALA A 222 6.68 14.93 4.94
CA ALA A 222 8.06 14.81 4.42
C ALA A 222 8.11 14.21 3.00
N LEU A 223 7.08 13.50 2.57
CA LEU A 223 7.06 12.80 1.28
C LEU A 223 6.14 13.44 0.24
N LEU A 224 5.26 14.37 0.63
CA LEU A 224 4.29 14.97 -0.32
C LEU A 224 4.97 15.65 -1.50
N GLY A 225 6.16 16.24 -1.32
CA GLY A 225 6.93 16.85 -2.40
C GLY A 225 7.35 15.87 -3.52
N PHE A 226 7.34 14.58 -3.25
CA PHE A 226 7.63 13.55 -4.25
C PHE A 226 6.37 13.02 -4.96
N VAL A 227 5.16 13.39 -4.53
CA VAL A 227 3.90 12.91 -5.07
C VAL A 227 3.45 13.78 -6.23
N ASP A 228 2.96 13.17 -7.32
CA ASP A 228 2.43 13.88 -8.48
C ASP A 228 0.89 13.89 -8.51
N ILE A 229 0.28 12.82 -8.00
CA ILE A 229 -1.17 12.62 -7.98
C ILE A 229 -1.58 12.10 -6.59
N ALA A 230 -2.60 12.70 -5.98
CA ALA A 230 -3.18 12.21 -4.74
C ALA A 230 -4.62 11.73 -4.97
N VAL A 231 -4.91 10.51 -4.57
CA VAL A 231 -6.25 9.94 -4.47
C VAL A 231 -6.53 9.76 -2.99
N VAL A 232 -7.44 10.54 -2.43
CA VAL A 232 -7.63 10.60 -0.98
C VAL A 232 -9.09 10.37 -0.59
N SER A 233 -9.30 9.72 0.54
CA SER A 233 -10.64 9.48 1.07
C SER A 233 -11.24 10.73 1.71
N GLU A 234 -12.53 10.67 2.07
CA GLU A 234 -13.19 11.71 2.84
C GLU A 234 -12.61 11.89 4.25
N ASP A 235 -11.94 10.84 4.79
CA ASP A 235 -11.29 10.87 6.09
C ASP A 235 -9.87 11.47 6.07
N PHE A 236 -9.38 11.86 4.88
CA PHE A 236 -8.08 12.48 4.74
C PHE A 236 -8.14 13.94 5.18
N ALA A 237 -7.77 14.19 6.43
CA ALA A 237 -7.76 15.52 7.04
C ALA A 237 -6.33 15.95 7.39
N PRO A 238 -5.71 16.85 6.60
CA PRO A 238 -4.42 17.46 6.94
C PRO A 238 -4.43 18.18 8.30
N PRO A 239 -3.26 18.44 8.90
CA PRO A 239 -3.16 19.14 10.19
C PRO A 239 -3.91 20.48 10.18
N LEU A 240 -4.54 20.81 11.29
CA LEU A 240 -5.31 22.04 11.51
C LEU A 240 -6.60 22.16 10.66
N MET A 241 -7.01 21.10 9.99
CA MET A 241 -8.27 21.04 9.25
C MET A 241 -9.23 20.09 9.94
N GLU A 242 -10.33 20.62 10.47
CA GLU A 242 -11.45 19.82 10.97
C GLU A 242 -12.46 19.65 9.84
N HIS A 243 -12.73 18.41 9.44
CA HIS A 243 -13.68 18.07 8.38
C HIS A 243 -13.48 18.88 7.07
N PRO A 244 -12.28 18.88 6.47
CA PRO A 244 -12.04 19.67 5.26
C PRO A 244 -12.89 19.17 4.11
N ASP A 245 -13.32 20.08 3.24
CA ASP A 245 -13.90 19.71 1.96
C ASP A 245 -12.81 19.35 0.93
N GLY A 246 -13.24 18.85 -0.24
CA GLY A 246 -12.32 18.44 -1.29
C GLY A 246 -11.46 19.57 -1.85
N ALA A 247 -12.00 20.82 -1.89
CA ALA A 247 -11.26 21.97 -2.38
C ALA A 247 -10.15 22.39 -1.40
N GLN A 248 -10.44 22.39 -0.09
CA GLN A 248 -9.47 22.69 0.94
C GLN A 248 -8.32 21.69 0.95
N VAL A 249 -8.62 20.38 0.82
CA VAL A 249 -7.59 19.35 0.69
C VAL A 249 -6.77 19.51 -0.57
N ALA A 250 -7.40 19.77 -1.71
CA ALA A 250 -6.71 19.99 -2.97
C ALA A 250 -5.78 21.22 -2.92
N ASP A 251 -6.22 22.31 -2.29
CA ASP A 251 -5.41 23.52 -2.13
C ASP A 251 -4.20 23.28 -1.22
N PHE A 252 -4.40 22.54 -0.13
CA PHE A 252 -3.31 22.13 0.76
C PHE A 252 -2.25 21.29 -0.01
N LEU A 253 -2.70 20.27 -0.72
CA LEU A 253 -1.82 19.37 -1.47
C LEU A 253 -1.11 20.09 -2.63
N ARG A 254 -1.77 21.07 -3.25
CA ARG A 254 -1.16 21.92 -4.28
C ARG A 254 0.02 22.72 -3.73
N GLY A 255 0.00 23.10 -2.45
CA GLY A 255 1.13 23.74 -1.77
C GLY A 255 2.41 22.90 -1.76
N PHE A 256 2.30 21.57 -1.92
CA PHE A 256 3.43 20.64 -2.07
C PHE A 256 3.75 20.29 -3.53
N GLY A 257 3.12 20.96 -4.49
CA GLY A 257 3.34 20.71 -5.92
C GLY A 257 2.47 19.59 -6.51
N ILE A 258 1.51 19.03 -5.76
CA ILE A 258 0.59 17.99 -6.25
C ILE A 258 -0.48 18.66 -7.11
N ALA A 259 -0.40 18.46 -8.43
CA ALA A 259 -1.27 19.13 -9.38
C ALA A 259 -2.64 18.45 -9.55
N ARG A 260 -2.76 17.17 -9.21
CA ARG A 260 -3.95 16.35 -9.37
C ARG A 260 -4.38 15.73 -8.07
N THR A 261 -5.57 16.07 -7.61
CA THR A 261 -6.19 15.49 -6.41
C THR A 261 -7.56 14.95 -6.78
N VAL A 262 -7.84 13.72 -6.36
CA VAL A 262 -9.15 13.04 -6.44
C VAL A 262 -9.57 12.72 -5.01
N ARG A 263 -10.84 13.03 -4.68
CA ARG A 263 -11.42 12.77 -3.36
C ARG A 263 -12.83 12.20 -3.49
#